data_601c13c30d9a78c249e5ecd5565225af
#
_entry.id   601c13c30d9a78c249e5ecd5565225af
#
_cell.length_a   1.000
_cell.length_b   1.000
_cell.length_c   1.000
_cell.angle_alpha   90.00
_cell.angle_beta   90.00
_cell.angle_gamma   90.00
#
_symmetry.space_group_name_H-M   'P 1'
#
loop_
_entity.id
_entity.type
_entity.pdbx_description
1 polymer ?
#
loop_
_entity_poly.entity_id
_entity_poly.type
_entity_poly.pdbx_seq_one_letter_code
_entity_poly.pdbx_strand_id
1 'polypeptide(L)'
;MLSLFVGGARAQQYAQRHLLDGVAVGVDLAGTTMHILGSDWMQMEAFARLNLYDKYFPIVELGYGQADHEGSELDNRCEIKAPYFRIGMDYNFIKKHEGNRLFGGLRYGFSAYEYDLDSPVPLADPVWKTEQPFVQHDLSGNTHWAEAVFGLETRLWRFISVGWDLRLKLRVSQKNSEIGKPWYVPGMGLNDSSLNFGGSFKVVFDLTRK
;
A
#
# COMPACT_ATOMS: atom_id res chain seq x y z
N MET A 1 -5.51 29.12 -67.83
CA MET A 1 -6.39 28.48 -66.84
C MET A 1 -5.55 28.02 -65.64
N LEU A 2 -5.54 28.83 -64.61
CA LEU A 2 -4.71 28.58 -63.42
C LEU A 2 -5.67 28.14 -62.31
N SER A 3 -5.65 26.85 -61.94
CA SER A 3 -6.47 26.32 -60.83
C SER A 3 -5.71 26.44 -59.53
N LEU A 4 -6.14 27.35 -58.68
CA LEU A 4 -5.69 27.49 -57.27
C LEU A 4 -6.20 26.31 -56.46
N PHE A 5 -5.28 25.46 -56.00
CA PHE A 5 -5.53 24.50 -54.92
C PHE A 5 -5.54 25.24 -53.57
N VAL A 6 -6.71 25.46 -53.03
CA VAL A 6 -6.88 25.91 -51.65
C VAL A 6 -6.76 24.69 -50.77
N GLY A 7 -5.57 24.44 -50.27
CA GLY A 7 -5.32 23.46 -49.22
C GLY A 7 -5.91 23.95 -47.90
N GLY A 8 -7.06 23.41 -47.52
CA GLY A 8 -7.65 23.65 -46.21
C GLY A 8 -6.75 23.10 -45.09
N ALA A 9 -6.06 23.97 -44.41
CA ALA A 9 -5.38 23.66 -43.14
C ALA A 9 -6.46 23.27 -42.13
N ARG A 10 -6.65 21.99 -41.92
CA ARG A 10 -7.37 21.52 -40.74
C ARG A 10 -6.50 21.83 -39.51
N ALA A 11 -6.79 22.94 -38.86
CA ALA A 11 -6.31 23.19 -37.52
C ALA A 11 -6.82 22.08 -36.64
N GLN A 12 -5.91 21.15 -36.27
CA GLN A 12 -6.18 20.19 -35.21
C GLN A 12 -6.45 21.00 -33.96
N GLN A 13 -7.71 21.04 -33.55
CA GLN A 13 -8.10 21.50 -32.24
C GLN A 13 -7.46 20.56 -31.23
N TYR A 14 -6.27 20.91 -30.76
CA TYR A 14 -5.69 20.35 -29.55
C TYR A 14 -6.64 20.72 -28.41
N ALA A 15 -7.48 19.78 -28.01
CA ALA A 15 -8.24 19.94 -26.77
C ALA A 15 -7.23 20.32 -25.70
N GLN A 16 -7.38 21.51 -25.11
CA GLN A 16 -6.55 21.97 -24.00
C GLN A 16 -6.75 20.96 -22.86
N ARG A 17 -5.83 20.03 -22.72
CA ARG A 17 -5.82 19.12 -21.58
C ARG A 17 -5.45 19.96 -20.37
N HIS A 18 -6.36 20.09 -19.44
CA HIS A 18 -6.08 20.73 -18.17
C HIS A 18 -4.98 19.94 -17.46
N LEU A 19 -4.04 20.64 -16.84
CA LEU A 19 -2.97 20.01 -16.05
C LEU A 19 -3.56 19.09 -14.99
N LEU A 20 -4.62 19.54 -14.30
CA LEU A 20 -5.37 18.80 -13.30
C LEU A 20 -6.73 18.42 -13.88
N ASP A 21 -6.88 17.16 -14.26
CA ASP A 21 -8.12 16.62 -14.82
C ASP A 21 -9.06 16.06 -13.73
N GLY A 22 -8.58 15.87 -12.51
CA GLY A 22 -9.43 15.40 -11.43
C GLY A 22 -8.70 15.04 -10.13
N VAL A 23 -9.53 14.84 -9.11
CA VAL A 23 -9.13 14.36 -7.79
C VAL A 23 -10.00 13.16 -7.45
N ALA A 24 -9.41 12.10 -6.95
CA ALA A 24 -10.14 10.94 -6.46
C ALA A 24 -9.62 10.54 -5.08
N VAL A 25 -10.52 10.00 -4.28
CA VAL A 25 -10.24 9.38 -2.98
C VAL A 25 -10.73 7.95 -2.99
N GLY A 26 -10.20 7.12 -2.13
CA GLY A 26 -10.67 5.74 -2.04
C GLY A 26 -10.18 5.03 -0.80
N VAL A 27 -10.68 3.81 -0.65
CA VAL A 27 -10.33 2.91 0.44
C VAL A 27 -9.92 1.55 -0.10
N ASP A 28 -8.98 0.90 0.59
CA ASP A 28 -8.61 -0.48 0.34
C ASP A 28 -9.34 -1.39 1.32
N LEU A 29 -10.02 -2.38 0.80
CA LEU A 29 -10.81 -3.33 1.56
C LEU A 29 -10.14 -4.70 1.72
N ALA A 30 -9.03 -4.96 1.03
CA ALA A 30 -8.40 -6.28 0.99
C ALA A 30 -7.94 -6.73 2.38
N GLY A 31 -7.22 -5.88 3.12
CA GLY A 31 -6.71 -6.22 4.44
C GLY A 31 -7.80 -6.46 5.48
N THR A 32 -8.88 -5.67 5.43
CA THR A 32 -10.04 -5.87 6.30
C THR A 32 -10.78 -7.16 5.97
N THR A 33 -10.91 -7.48 4.68
CA THR A 33 -11.56 -8.72 4.23
C THR A 33 -10.76 -9.95 4.66
N MET A 34 -9.43 -9.91 4.56
CA MET A 34 -8.57 -11.02 5.00
C MET A 34 -8.70 -11.28 6.49
N HIS A 35 -8.82 -10.25 7.32
CA HIS A 35 -9.05 -10.41 8.75
C HIS A 35 -10.40 -11.10 9.06
N ILE A 36 -11.47 -10.71 8.35
CA ILE A 36 -12.78 -11.36 8.48
C ILE A 36 -12.72 -12.84 8.09
N LEU A 37 -11.82 -13.21 7.18
CA LEU A 37 -11.58 -14.59 6.74
C LEU A 37 -10.65 -15.38 7.67
N GLY A 38 -10.26 -14.80 8.83
CA GLY A 38 -9.48 -15.48 9.86
C GLY A 38 -7.96 -15.25 9.79
N SER A 39 -7.51 -14.17 9.17
CA SER A 39 -6.10 -13.80 9.18
C SER A 39 -5.70 -13.15 10.51
N ASP A 40 -4.50 -13.44 11.03
CA ASP A 40 -3.93 -12.88 12.27
C ASP A 40 -3.57 -11.39 12.14
N TRP A 41 -3.72 -10.82 10.94
CA TRP A 41 -3.43 -9.43 10.67
C TRP A 41 -4.62 -8.73 10.03
N MET A 42 -4.75 -7.45 10.33
CA MET A 42 -5.74 -6.54 9.77
C MET A 42 -5.03 -5.30 9.22
N GLN A 43 -5.51 -4.81 8.11
CA GLN A 43 -5.00 -3.59 7.50
C GLN A 43 -6.15 -2.78 6.92
N MET A 44 -6.19 -1.50 7.26
CA MET A 44 -7.12 -0.53 6.68
C MET A 44 -6.33 0.58 6.02
N GLU A 45 -6.77 1.02 4.86
CA GLU A 45 -6.07 2.05 4.10
C GLU A 45 -7.04 2.97 3.38
N ALA A 46 -6.74 4.26 3.42
CA ALA A 46 -7.38 5.28 2.59
C ALA A 46 -6.33 5.98 1.74
N PHE A 47 -6.73 6.45 0.58
CA PHE A 47 -5.83 7.16 -0.32
C PHE A 47 -6.50 8.34 -1.00
N ALA A 48 -5.66 9.29 -1.41
CA ALA A 48 -6.03 10.39 -2.30
C ALA A 48 -5.08 10.43 -3.47
N ARG A 49 -5.60 10.72 -4.65
CA ARG A 49 -4.79 10.84 -5.87
C ARG A 49 -5.25 11.99 -6.74
N LEU A 50 -4.31 12.55 -7.48
CA LEU A 50 -4.56 13.54 -8.50
C LEU A 50 -4.53 12.87 -9.88
N ASN A 51 -5.34 13.37 -10.80
CA ASN A 51 -5.27 13.00 -12.20
C ASN A 51 -4.58 14.11 -12.99
N LEU A 52 -3.37 13.85 -13.46
CA LEU A 52 -2.61 14.78 -14.28
C LEU A 52 -2.57 14.26 -15.72
N TYR A 53 -3.20 15.02 -16.65
CA TYR A 53 -3.26 14.71 -18.07
C TYR A 53 -3.84 13.32 -18.40
N ASP A 54 -4.66 12.74 -17.52
CA ASP A 54 -5.14 11.36 -17.63
C ASP A 54 -4.02 10.31 -17.79
N LYS A 55 -2.81 10.65 -17.44
CA LYS A 55 -1.63 9.82 -17.66
C LYS A 55 -0.85 9.54 -16.39
N TYR A 56 -0.64 10.56 -15.57
CA TYR A 56 0.11 10.48 -14.33
C TYR A 56 -0.82 10.67 -13.15
N PHE A 57 -0.68 9.84 -12.14
CA PHE A 57 -1.54 9.84 -10.98
C PHE A 57 -0.70 9.84 -9.70
N PRO A 58 -0.20 11.03 -9.26
CA PRO A 58 0.38 11.15 -7.93
C PRO A 58 -0.62 10.68 -6.88
N ILE A 59 -0.16 9.87 -5.92
CA ILE A 59 -1.00 9.25 -4.89
C ILE A 59 -0.32 9.30 -3.54
N VAL A 60 -1.14 9.51 -2.52
CA VAL A 60 -0.78 9.41 -1.11
C VAL A 60 -1.72 8.41 -0.47
N GLU A 61 -1.17 7.47 0.28
CA GLU A 61 -1.91 6.43 0.97
C GLU A 61 -1.57 6.49 2.46
N LEU A 62 -2.59 6.44 3.29
CA LEU A 62 -2.49 6.39 4.75
C LEU A 62 -3.20 5.14 5.24
N GLY A 63 -2.56 4.37 6.06
CA GLY A 63 -3.14 3.15 6.56
C GLY A 63 -2.80 2.91 8.03
N TYR A 64 -3.52 1.95 8.59
CA TYR A 64 -3.31 1.44 9.92
C TYR A 64 -3.30 -0.08 9.83
N GLY A 65 -2.28 -0.69 10.40
CA GLY A 65 -2.12 -2.14 10.43
C GLY A 65 -1.98 -2.65 11.84
N GLN A 66 -2.57 -3.81 12.11
CA GLN A 66 -2.40 -4.53 13.36
C GLN A 66 -2.19 -6.01 13.05
N ALA A 67 -1.40 -6.67 13.88
CA ALA A 67 -1.25 -8.11 13.88
C ALA A 67 -1.11 -8.59 15.32
N ASP A 68 -1.78 -9.69 15.64
CA ASP A 68 -1.64 -10.45 16.87
C ASP A 68 -1.42 -11.90 16.44
N HIS A 69 -0.15 -12.28 16.43
CA HIS A 69 0.25 -13.63 16.05
C HIS A 69 0.62 -14.42 17.29
N GLU A 70 -0.14 -15.46 17.55
CA GLU A 70 0.21 -16.47 18.54
C GLU A 70 1.14 -17.49 17.87
N GLY A 71 2.44 -17.38 18.17
CA GLY A 71 3.43 -18.33 17.69
C GLY A 71 3.12 -19.77 18.09
N SER A 72 3.70 -20.75 17.39
CA SER A 72 3.71 -22.14 17.85
C SER A 72 4.57 -22.27 19.12
N GLU A 73 4.59 -23.45 19.76
CA GLU A 73 5.31 -23.72 21.02
C GLU A 73 6.78 -23.25 21.08
N LEU A 74 7.36 -22.90 19.94
CA LEU A 74 8.76 -22.45 19.79
C LEU A 74 8.85 -21.01 19.27
N ASP A 75 7.73 -20.37 18.93
CA ASP A 75 7.70 -19.04 18.30
C ASP A 75 7.16 -17.98 19.26
N ASN A 76 7.72 -16.79 19.20
CA ASN A 76 7.32 -15.71 20.10
C ASN A 76 5.95 -15.15 19.66
N ARG A 77 5.07 -14.89 20.62
CA ARG A 77 3.88 -14.08 20.38
C ARG A 77 4.33 -12.65 20.08
N CYS A 78 3.77 -12.08 19.02
CA CYS A 78 4.06 -10.71 18.60
C CYS A 78 2.74 -9.95 18.43
N GLU A 79 2.57 -8.90 19.23
CA GLU A 79 1.48 -7.94 19.05
C GLU A 79 2.06 -6.63 18.52
N ILE A 80 1.48 -6.12 17.42
CA ILE A 80 1.90 -4.87 16.79
C ILE A 80 0.69 -4.11 16.25
N LYS A 81 0.69 -2.79 16.49
CA LYS A 81 -0.33 -1.86 15.98
C LYS A 81 0.34 -0.55 15.60
N ALA A 82 0.29 -0.17 14.33
CA ALA A 82 0.87 1.10 13.92
C ALA A 82 0.26 1.68 12.65
N PRO A 83 0.32 3.01 12.50
CA PRO A 83 0.05 3.66 11.23
C PRO A 83 1.21 3.46 10.25
N TYR A 84 0.89 3.56 8.98
CA TYR A 84 1.87 3.64 7.92
C TYR A 84 1.45 4.64 6.86
N PHE A 85 2.43 5.10 6.12
CA PHE A 85 2.27 6.09 5.07
C PHE A 85 2.96 5.63 3.80
N ARG A 86 2.34 5.91 2.65
CA ARG A 86 2.96 5.69 1.34
C ARG A 86 2.71 6.89 0.42
N ILE A 87 3.72 7.21 -0.35
CA ILE A 87 3.63 8.22 -1.42
C ILE A 87 4.18 7.64 -2.71
N GLY A 88 3.58 8.00 -3.82
CA GLY A 88 4.06 7.50 -5.10
C GLY A 88 3.31 8.08 -6.28
N MET A 89 3.48 7.41 -7.42
CA MET A 89 2.86 7.82 -8.67
C MET A 89 2.54 6.61 -9.52
N ASP A 90 1.34 6.61 -10.12
CA ASP A 90 0.93 5.66 -11.14
C ASP A 90 1.03 6.27 -12.52
N TYR A 91 1.34 5.43 -13.49
CA TYR A 91 1.29 5.70 -14.90
C TYR A 91 0.20 4.86 -15.55
N ASN A 92 -0.71 5.50 -16.27
CA ASN A 92 -1.77 4.81 -16.98
C ASN A 92 -1.33 4.43 -18.40
N PHE A 93 -1.42 3.14 -18.73
CA PHE A 93 -1.04 2.60 -20.03
C PHE A 93 -2.15 2.74 -21.08
N ILE A 94 -3.40 2.91 -20.68
CA ILE A 94 -4.55 3.02 -21.58
C ILE A 94 -4.71 4.47 -22.05
N LYS A 95 -4.71 4.68 -23.36
CA LYS A 95 -4.80 6.01 -23.96
C LYS A 95 -6.23 6.55 -24.11
N LYS A 96 -7.25 5.69 -24.12
CA LYS A 96 -8.66 6.08 -24.25
C LYS A 96 -9.37 5.88 -22.91
N HIS A 97 -9.86 6.98 -22.36
CA HIS A 97 -10.47 7.00 -21.03
C HIS A 97 -11.99 6.89 -21.12
N GLU A 98 -12.48 5.68 -21.06
CA GLU A 98 -13.89 5.42 -20.74
C GLU A 98 -14.12 5.06 -19.27
N GLY A 99 -13.16 5.44 -18.41
CA GLY A 99 -13.20 5.14 -16.97
C GLY A 99 -12.41 3.92 -16.54
N ASN A 100 -11.79 3.22 -17.48
CA ASN A 100 -10.94 2.08 -17.19
C ASN A 100 -9.47 2.48 -17.21
N ARG A 101 -8.68 1.96 -16.26
CA ARG A 101 -7.24 2.18 -16.19
C ARG A 101 -6.52 0.85 -16.06
N LEU A 102 -5.44 0.70 -16.82
CA LEU A 102 -4.40 -0.27 -16.56
C LEU A 102 -3.15 0.53 -16.18
N PHE A 103 -2.63 0.32 -15.00
CA PHE A 103 -1.58 1.18 -14.47
C PHE A 103 -0.43 0.40 -13.86
N GLY A 104 0.74 1.01 -13.93
CA GLY A 104 1.90 0.62 -13.16
C GLY A 104 2.39 1.81 -12.36
N GLY A 105 2.93 1.58 -11.18
CA GLY A 105 3.36 2.65 -10.31
C GLY A 105 4.49 2.26 -9.38
N LEU A 106 5.07 3.28 -8.77
CA LEU A 106 6.07 3.13 -7.73
C LEU A 106 5.57 3.83 -6.46
N ARG A 107 5.88 3.25 -5.32
CA ARG A 107 5.58 3.79 -3.99
C ARG A 107 6.84 3.78 -3.14
N TYR A 108 6.90 4.73 -2.26
CA TYR A 108 7.79 4.71 -1.10
C TYR A 108 6.92 4.63 0.15
N GLY A 109 7.19 3.68 1.01
CA GLY A 109 6.46 3.42 2.23
C GLY A 109 7.31 3.61 3.47
N PHE A 110 6.64 4.01 4.55
CA PHE A 110 7.23 4.20 5.86
C PHE A 110 6.23 3.82 6.95
N SER A 111 6.73 3.14 7.99
CA SER A 111 6.01 2.87 9.24
C SER A 111 6.96 2.99 10.41
N ALA A 112 6.50 3.67 11.46
CA ALA A 112 7.10 3.65 12.78
C ALA A 112 6.14 2.94 13.72
N TYR A 113 6.63 1.97 14.47
CA TYR A 113 5.80 1.07 15.25
C TYR A 113 6.41 0.74 16.60
N GLU A 114 5.53 0.40 17.53
CA GLU A 114 5.86 -0.24 18.80
C GLU A 114 5.29 -1.66 18.78
N TYR A 115 5.98 -2.60 19.38
CA TYR A 115 5.59 -3.99 19.40
C TYR A 115 6.00 -4.69 20.69
N ASP A 116 5.23 -5.69 21.05
CA ASP A 116 5.46 -6.55 22.20
C ASP A 116 5.91 -7.92 21.74
N LEU A 117 6.87 -8.50 22.46
CA LEU A 117 7.38 -9.84 22.21
C LEU A 117 7.30 -10.65 23.49
N ASP A 118 6.54 -11.75 23.44
CA ASP A 118 6.42 -12.70 24.53
C ASP A 118 6.93 -14.06 24.07
N SER A 119 7.91 -14.63 24.75
CA SER A 119 8.39 -15.98 24.44
C SER A 119 7.69 -17.02 25.32
N PRO A 120 7.10 -18.06 24.72
CA PRO A 120 6.52 -19.15 25.48
C PRO A 120 7.59 -20.00 26.20
N VAL A 121 8.85 -19.93 25.74
CA VAL A 121 9.96 -20.66 26.35
C VAL A 121 10.63 -19.75 27.38
N PRO A 122 10.55 -20.07 28.68
CA PRO A 122 11.25 -19.29 29.69
C PRO A 122 12.76 -19.32 29.48
N LEU A 123 13.43 -18.19 29.74
CA LEU A 123 14.87 -18.13 29.79
C LEU A 123 15.37 -18.91 31.01
N ALA A 124 16.03 -20.03 30.76
CA ALA A 124 16.68 -20.80 31.82
C ALA A 124 18.06 -20.22 32.12
N ASP A 125 18.26 -19.76 33.36
CA ASP A 125 19.60 -19.39 33.82
C ASP A 125 20.42 -20.65 34.08
N PRO A 126 21.54 -20.88 33.36
CA PRO A 126 22.35 -22.07 33.50
C PRO A 126 23.07 -22.14 34.85
N VAL A 127 23.23 -21.02 35.58
CA VAL A 127 23.94 -20.94 36.85
C VAL A 127 22.99 -21.12 38.03
N TRP A 128 21.85 -20.39 38.01
CA TRP A 128 20.91 -20.37 39.13
C TRP A 128 19.74 -21.33 38.95
N LYS A 129 19.60 -21.97 37.78
CA LYS A 129 18.51 -22.91 37.43
C LYS A 129 17.12 -22.30 37.65
N THR A 130 17.02 -21.00 37.53
CA THR A 130 15.75 -20.28 37.60
C THR A 130 15.22 -20.08 36.20
N GLU A 131 13.92 -20.33 36.01
CA GLU A 131 13.22 -20.06 34.77
C GLU A 131 12.49 -18.72 34.94
N GLN A 132 12.70 -17.79 33.99
CA GLN A 132 12.01 -16.52 33.97
C GLN A 132 11.30 -16.35 32.62
N PRO A 133 10.01 -15.92 32.62
CA PRO A 133 9.34 -15.62 31.37
C PRO A 133 10.06 -14.47 30.64
N PHE A 134 10.25 -14.65 29.34
CA PHE A 134 10.77 -13.60 28.48
C PHE A 134 9.58 -12.80 27.95
N VAL A 135 9.34 -11.66 28.58
CA VAL A 135 8.29 -10.72 28.20
C VAL A 135 8.94 -9.36 28.00
N GLN A 136 8.83 -8.81 26.81
CA GLN A 136 9.38 -7.50 26.46
C GLN A 136 8.31 -6.64 25.83
N HIS A 137 8.00 -5.54 26.46
CA HIS A 137 7.02 -4.56 26.03
C HIS A 137 7.68 -3.29 25.48
N ASP A 138 6.94 -2.53 24.71
CA ASP A 138 7.30 -1.20 24.20
C ASP A 138 8.60 -1.20 23.35
N LEU A 139 8.85 -2.27 22.64
CA LEU A 139 9.95 -2.32 21.67
C LEU A 139 9.62 -1.45 20.48
N SER A 140 10.52 -0.54 20.10
CA SER A 140 10.27 0.38 19.01
C SER A 140 11.07 0.02 17.76
N GLY A 141 10.49 0.34 16.60
CA GLY A 141 11.15 0.16 15.33
C GLY A 141 10.59 1.06 14.24
N ASN A 142 11.32 1.12 13.15
CA ASN A 142 10.82 1.75 11.92
C ASN A 142 11.29 0.99 10.70
N THR A 143 10.48 1.05 9.66
CA THR A 143 10.79 0.38 8.39
C THR A 143 10.47 1.30 7.22
N HIS A 144 11.38 1.31 6.26
CA HIS A 144 11.24 1.99 4.98
C HIS A 144 11.28 0.95 3.87
N TRP A 145 10.38 1.08 2.89
CA TRP A 145 10.34 0.16 1.76
C TRP A 145 9.95 0.87 0.47
N ALA A 146 10.30 0.25 -0.64
CA ALA A 146 9.84 0.62 -1.96
C ALA A 146 8.83 -0.40 -2.48
N GLU A 147 7.83 0.04 -3.25
CA GLU A 147 6.86 -0.85 -3.87
C GLU A 147 6.80 -0.60 -5.38
N ALA A 148 6.74 -1.69 -6.14
CA ALA A 148 6.26 -1.67 -7.52
C ALA A 148 4.81 -2.16 -7.51
N VAL A 149 3.94 -1.41 -8.16
CA VAL A 149 2.50 -1.67 -8.19
C VAL A 149 2.05 -1.87 -9.63
N PHE A 150 1.22 -2.87 -9.88
CA PHE A 150 0.57 -3.09 -11.16
C PHE A 150 -0.89 -3.43 -10.93
N GLY A 151 -1.80 -2.72 -11.59
CA GLY A 151 -3.22 -2.90 -11.33
C GLY A 151 -4.13 -2.43 -12.45
N LEU A 152 -5.38 -2.76 -12.25
CA LEU A 152 -6.46 -2.32 -13.11
C LEU A 152 -7.59 -1.72 -12.29
N GLU A 153 -8.28 -0.78 -12.89
CA GLU A 153 -9.43 -0.10 -12.31
C GLU A 153 -10.51 0.04 -13.39
N THR A 154 -11.73 -0.27 -12.99
CA THR A 154 -12.90 -0.21 -13.87
C THR A 154 -13.96 0.67 -13.22
N ARG A 155 -14.56 1.56 -14.00
CA ARG A 155 -15.67 2.37 -13.56
C ARG A 155 -16.94 1.53 -13.51
N LEU A 156 -17.59 1.50 -12.35
CA LEU A 156 -18.90 0.87 -12.19
C LEU A 156 -20.05 1.87 -12.34
N TRP A 157 -19.85 3.08 -11.83
CA TRP A 157 -20.85 4.13 -11.88
C TRP A 157 -20.19 5.48 -12.17
N ARG A 158 -20.99 6.54 -12.32
CA ARG A 158 -20.54 7.89 -12.70
C ARG A 158 -19.32 8.37 -11.92
N PHE A 159 -19.30 8.16 -10.60
CA PHE A 159 -18.24 8.60 -9.69
C PHE A 159 -17.59 7.47 -8.89
N ILE A 160 -18.01 6.20 -9.11
CA ILE A 160 -17.51 5.04 -8.39
C ILE A 160 -16.74 4.13 -9.35
N SER A 161 -15.51 3.83 -8.99
CA SER A 161 -14.68 2.83 -9.65
C SER A 161 -14.24 1.76 -8.65
N VAL A 162 -14.02 0.55 -9.13
CA VAL A 162 -13.37 -0.51 -8.38
C VAL A 162 -12.07 -0.89 -9.06
N GLY A 163 -11.10 -1.25 -8.29
CA GLY A 163 -9.80 -1.64 -8.80
C GLY A 163 -9.17 -2.69 -7.92
N TRP A 164 -8.22 -3.40 -8.51
CA TRP A 164 -7.31 -4.26 -7.77
C TRP A 164 -5.89 -4.07 -8.27
N ASP A 165 -4.95 -4.26 -7.40
CA ASP A 165 -3.54 -4.22 -7.75
C ASP A 165 -2.75 -5.32 -7.06
N LEU A 166 -1.64 -5.65 -7.70
CA LEU A 166 -0.57 -6.48 -7.17
C LEU A 166 0.58 -5.58 -6.79
N ARG A 167 1.21 -5.88 -5.66
CA ARG A 167 2.31 -5.10 -5.09
C ARG A 167 3.50 -5.98 -4.81
N LEU A 168 4.64 -5.54 -5.30
CA LEU A 168 5.94 -6.10 -4.95
C LEU A 168 6.62 -5.10 -4.03
N LYS A 169 6.89 -5.48 -2.79
CA LYS A 169 7.42 -4.63 -1.73
C LYS A 169 8.85 -5.06 -1.40
N LEU A 170 9.77 -4.12 -1.48
CA LEU A 170 11.18 -4.33 -1.17
C LEU A 170 11.59 -3.48 0.03
N ARG A 171 12.00 -4.10 1.12
CA ARG A 171 12.53 -3.41 2.30
C ARG A 171 13.86 -2.73 1.97
N VAL A 172 13.91 -1.42 2.17
CA VAL A 172 15.11 -0.60 1.92
C VAL A 172 15.93 -0.45 3.20
N SER A 173 15.25 -0.18 4.31
CA SER A 173 15.90 0.00 5.61
C SER A 173 14.95 -0.40 6.72
N GLN A 174 15.48 -0.98 7.77
CA GLN A 174 14.75 -1.31 8.98
C GLN A 174 15.66 -1.09 10.20
N LYS A 175 15.08 -0.45 11.20
CA LYS A 175 15.70 -0.33 12.53
C LYS A 175 14.73 -0.93 13.53
N ASN A 176 15.19 -1.90 14.28
CA ASN A 176 14.44 -2.55 15.36
C ASN A 176 15.24 -2.43 16.65
N SER A 177 14.60 -2.78 17.76
CA SER A 177 15.31 -3.03 19.02
C SER A 177 16.33 -4.17 18.85
N GLU A 178 17.40 -4.13 19.60
CA GLU A 178 18.44 -5.19 19.63
C GLU A 178 17.90 -6.53 20.18
N ILE A 179 16.79 -6.48 20.91
CA ILE A 179 16.19 -7.63 21.62
C ILE A 179 15.49 -8.59 20.65
N GLY A 180 14.88 -8.08 19.58
CA GLY A 180 14.17 -8.92 18.61
C GLY A 180 13.53 -8.15 17.47
N LYS A 181 13.01 -8.88 16.48
CA LYS A 181 12.32 -8.31 15.33
C LYS A 181 10.84 -8.64 15.41
N PRO A 182 9.94 -7.71 15.01
CA PRO A 182 8.53 -8.03 14.92
C PRO A 182 8.27 -9.03 13.80
N TRP A 183 7.28 -9.89 13.97
CA TRP A 183 6.85 -10.84 12.96
C TRP A 183 6.22 -10.16 11.73
N TYR A 184 5.52 -9.06 11.95
CA TYR A 184 4.81 -8.29 10.93
C TYR A 184 5.18 -6.82 11.00
N VAL A 185 5.20 -6.14 9.85
CA VAL A 185 5.39 -4.69 9.75
C VAL A 185 4.16 -4.08 9.08
N PRO A 186 3.43 -3.18 9.78
CA PRO A 186 2.26 -2.51 9.23
C PRO A 186 2.53 -1.84 7.88
N GLY A 187 1.69 -2.14 6.89
CA GLY A 187 1.85 -1.68 5.51
C GLY A 187 2.83 -2.47 4.65
N MET A 188 3.89 -3.03 5.22
CA MET A 188 4.85 -3.85 4.48
C MET A 188 4.44 -5.32 4.41
N GLY A 189 4.03 -5.92 5.52
CA GLY A 189 3.69 -7.35 5.61
C GLY A 189 4.62 -8.16 6.49
N LEU A 190 4.76 -9.46 6.23
CA LEU A 190 5.61 -10.36 7.00
C LEU A 190 7.07 -9.91 6.99
N ASN A 191 7.75 -10.06 8.13
CA ASN A 191 9.10 -9.58 8.33
C ASN A 191 10.18 -10.68 8.19
N ASP A 192 9.83 -11.81 7.62
CA ASP A 192 10.71 -12.93 7.33
C ASP A 192 11.65 -12.69 6.15
N SER A 193 11.20 -11.91 5.18
CA SER A 193 11.94 -11.58 3.94
C SER A 193 12.10 -10.08 3.72
N SER A 194 13.07 -9.69 2.92
CA SER A 194 13.17 -8.32 2.41
C SER A 194 12.22 -8.07 1.24
N LEU A 195 11.71 -9.12 0.62
CA LEU A 195 10.81 -9.05 -0.52
C LEU A 195 9.46 -9.63 -0.13
N ASN A 196 8.39 -8.83 -0.24
CA ASN A 196 7.03 -9.23 0.04
C ASN A 196 6.13 -8.99 -1.16
N PHE A 197 5.12 -9.86 -1.30
CA PHE A 197 4.03 -9.70 -2.25
C PHE A 197 2.78 -9.28 -1.51
N GLY A 198 1.96 -8.48 -2.15
CA GLY A 198 0.68 -8.06 -1.63
C GLY A 198 -0.31 -7.81 -2.75
N GLY A 199 -1.56 -7.68 -2.37
CA GLY A 199 -2.63 -7.28 -3.26
C GLY A 199 -3.56 -6.33 -2.55
N SER A 200 -4.28 -5.51 -3.30
CA SER A 200 -5.31 -4.65 -2.75
C SER A 200 -6.57 -4.70 -3.60
N PHE A 201 -7.72 -4.45 -2.94
CA PHE A 201 -9.00 -4.28 -3.58
C PHE A 201 -9.57 -2.93 -3.17
N LYS A 202 -9.72 -2.04 -4.14
CA LYS A 202 -10.00 -0.62 -3.90
C LYS A 202 -11.39 -0.23 -4.37
N VAL A 203 -12.05 0.58 -3.56
CA VAL A 203 -13.22 1.35 -3.97
C VAL A 203 -12.79 2.81 -4.07
N VAL A 204 -13.03 3.42 -5.22
CA VAL A 204 -12.53 4.74 -5.58
C VAL A 204 -13.71 5.66 -5.90
N PHE A 205 -13.65 6.87 -5.34
CA PHE A 205 -14.64 7.92 -5.56
C PHE A 205 -13.96 9.08 -6.30
N ASP A 206 -14.43 9.35 -7.51
CA ASP A 206 -13.97 10.46 -8.33
C ASP A 206 -14.73 11.74 -7.93
N LEU A 207 -14.03 12.70 -7.33
CA LEU A 207 -14.64 13.92 -6.77
C LEU A 207 -14.90 15.00 -7.83
N THR A 208 -14.28 14.90 -8.98
CA THR A 208 -14.26 15.95 -10.00
C THR A 208 -15.27 15.70 -11.12
N ARG A 209 -15.71 14.48 -11.28
CA ARG A 209 -16.67 14.11 -12.32
C ARG A 209 -18.10 14.14 -11.78
N LYS A 210 -18.90 14.99 -12.42
CA LYS A 210 -20.36 15.08 -12.25
C LYS A 210 -21.09 14.08 -13.15
#